data_4e09fd5a48e8a956c8a00f1f9fb5fdb0
#
_entry.id   4e09fd5a48e8a956c8a00f1f9fb5fdb0
#
_cell.length_a   1.000
_cell.length_b   1.000
_cell.length_c   1.000
_cell.angle_alpha   90.00
_cell.angle_beta   90.00
_cell.angle_gamma   90.00
#
_symmetry.space_group_name_H-M   'P 1'
#
loop_
_entity.id
_entity.type
_entity.pdbx_description
1 polymer ?
#
loop_
_entity_poly.entity_id
_entity_poly.type
_entity_poly.pdbx_seq_one_letter_code
_entity_poly.pdbx_strand_id
1 'polypeptide(L)'
;MKHFLTLFVSLAFLVPAIGQESYSREEFLRRYNNLTERVGASGVGVETLLNKWEEAWPDDVNHRLARFSFSFNRCQSSRVVPLEKERYMGNPPLLTMTDSLGKKVNYFEVYDYDDELFADANSAITRAISAQENRLDWRFLKINALMAYEKEEPEMTLQELKSLADYHFKRKPDWEHETMGSVSPEQFNALMQDYCAALFQIGSPKSSEAFRLLSEYLLGYCKEEPMYLDNLGSYYLVRKDYKKARKYFDQVLKKHPEDMTALRNCILMARTQKDVKLEKKYLALMARYGETETDRKSAQTRLDAYGKK
;
A
#
# COMPACT_ATOMS: atom_id res chain seq x y z
N MET A 1 18.83 -15.18 90.32
CA MET A 1 18.51 -15.54 88.94
C MET A 1 18.53 -14.26 88.12
N LYS A 2 19.53 -14.11 87.24
CA LYS A 2 19.74 -12.89 86.46
C LYS A 2 19.25 -13.13 85.06
N HIS A 3 18.24 -12.38 84.60
CA HIS A 3 17.73 -12.41 83.22
C HIS A 3 18.65 -11.55 82.33
N PHE A 4 19.31 -12.22 81.35
CA PHE A 4 20.05 -11.56 80.29
C PHE A 4 19.06 -11.26 79.16
N LEU A 5 18.81 -9.99 78.90
CA LEU A 5 18.02 -9.52 77.81
C LEU A 5 18.95 -9.24 76.57
N THR A 6 18.96 -10.11 75.59
CA THR A 6 19.80 -9.98 74.43
C THR A 6 19.05 -9.08 73.42
N LEU A 7 19.52 -7.88 73.18
CA LEU A 7 19.01 -6.92 72.21
C LEU A 7 19.56 -7.26 70.83
N PHE A 8 18.68 -7.78 69.94
CA PHE A 8 19.02 -7.96 68.51
C PHE A 8 18.88 -6.64 67.81
N VAL A 9 20.00 -5.99 67.46
CA VAL A 9 20.04 -4.83 66.58
C VAL A 9 20.05 -5.32 65.15
N SER A 10 18.90 -5.24 64.47
CA SER A 10 18.78 -5.51 63.05
C SER A 10 19.41 -4.36 62.28
N LEU A 11 20.60 -4.59 61.73
CA LEU A 11 21.25 -3.67 60.83
C LEU A 11 20.55 -3.82 59.45
N ALA A 12 19.58 -2.98 59.17
CA ALA A 12 19.02 -2.86 57.82
C ALA A 12 20.08 -2.24 56.91
N PHE A 13 20.72 -3.09 56.10
CA PHE A 13 21.51 -2.60 54.98
C PHE A 13 20.56 -1.93 53.98
N LEU A 14 20.50 -0.62 53.97
CA LEU A 14 20.04 0.19 52.87
C LEU A 14 21.04 -0.02 51.72
N VAL A 15 20.74 -1.03 50.86
CA VAL A 15 21.38 -1.09 49.54
C VAL A 15 20.89 0.12 48.80
N PRO A 16 21.73 1.10 48.43
CA PRO A 16 21.30 2.15 47.55
C PRO A 16 20.83 1.47 46.26
N ALA A 17 19.57 1.65 45.90
CA ALA A 17 19.12 1.35 44.57
C ALA A 17 20.01 2.19 43.64
N ILE A 18 21.00 1.53 43.01
CA ILE A 18 21.79 2.12 41.92
C ILE A 18 20.73 2.39 40.86
N GLY A 19 20.30 3.65 40.78
CA GLY A 19 19.37 4.10 39.78
C GLY A 19 19.99 3.74 38.43
N GLN A 20 19.37 2.77 37.76
CA GLN A 20 19.72 2.45 36.39
C GLN A 20 19.49 3.74 35.63
N GLU A 21 20.58 4.43 35.21
CA GLU A 21 20.44 5.65 34.40
C GLU A 21 19.57 5.31 33.20
N SER A 22 18.33 5.78 33.25
CA SER A 22 17.41 5.65 32.15
C SER A 22 17.93 6.53 31.03
N TYR A 23 18.21 5.93 29.87
CA TYR A 23 18.61 6.70 28.68
C TYR A 23 17.53 7.72 28.31
N SER A 24 17.95 8.86 27.75
CA SER A 24 17.00 9.81 27.15
C SER A 24 16.34 9.20 25.91
N ARG A 25 15.24 9.83 25.44
CA ARG A 25 14.54 9.41 24.20
C ARG A 25 15.49 9.41 23.00
N GLU A 26 16.30 10.44 22.87
CA GLU A 26 17.28 10.60 21.78
C GLU A 26 18.37 9.52 21.85
N GLU A 27 18.80 9.18 23.07
CA GLU A 27 19.80 8.12 23.26
C GLU A 27 19.24 6.74 22.92
N PHE A 28 17.98 6.44 23.28
CA PHE A 28 17.31 5.20 22.85
C PHE A 28 17.20 5.13 21.33
N LEU A 29 16.74 6.20 20.67
CA LEU A 29 16.62 6.26 19.21
C LEU A 29 17.98 6.05 18.54
N ARG A 30 19.02 6.73 19.01
CA ARG A 30 20.39 6.58 18.50
C ARG A 30 20.89 5.13 18.63
N ARG A 31 20.67 4.51 19.78
CA ARG A 31 21.05 3.11 20.03
C ARG A 31 20.27 2.15 19.12
N TYR A 32 18.98 2.38 18.95
CA TYR A 32 18.14 1.59 18.05
C TYR A 32 18.65 1.68 16.61
N ASN A 33 18.89 2.87 16.09
CA ASN A 33 19.39 3.05 14.73
C ASN A 33 20.76 2.37 14.53
N ASN A 34 21.69 2.56 15.45
CA ASN A 34 23.02 1.93 15.40
C ASN A 34 22.94 0.40 15.47
N LEU A 35 22.00 -0.15 16.25
CA LEU A 35 21.83 -1.59 16.38
C LEU A 35 21.21 -2.17 15.13
N THR A 36 20.12 -1.58 14.64
CA THR A 36 19.39 -2.07 13.45
C THR A 36 20.19 -1.95 12.16
N GLU A 37 21.07 -0.95 12.05
CA GLU A 37 22.03 -0.83 10.94
C GLU A 37 22.98 -2.04 10.87
N ARG A 38 23.34 -2.62 12.02
CA ARG A 38 24.29 -3.76 12.10
C ARG A 38 23.61 -5.12 11.98
N VAL A 39 22.44 -5.28 12.57
CA VAL A 39 21.80 -6.61 12.71
C VAL A 39 20.43 -6.70 12.04
N GLY A 40 19.96 -5.65 11.40
CA GLY A 40 18.60 -5.56 10.84
C GLY A 40 17.54 -5.22 11.88
N ALA A 41 16.36 -4.82 11.41
CA ALA A 41 15.26 -4.35 12.25
C ALA A 41 14.76 -5.38 13.28
N SER A 42 14.83 -6.68 12.97
CA SER A 42 14.44 -7.80 13.85
C SER A 42 15.63 -8.58 14.42
N GLY A 43 16.83 -8.00 14.40
CA GLY A 43 18.07 -8.64 14.82
C GLY A 43 18.18 -8.85 16.32
N VAL A 44 19.23 -9.61 16.72
CA VAL A 44 19.50 -9.93 18.12
C VAL A 44 19.71 -8.68 18.95
N GLY A 45 19.05 -8.60 20.11
CA GLY A 45 19.13 -7.48 21.06
C GLY A 45 18.18 -6.33 20.81
N VAL A 46 17.55 -6.23 19.60
CA VAL A 46 16.60 -5.15 19.28
C VAL A 46 15.40 -5.20 20.21
N GLU A 47 14.81 -6.38 20.43
CA GLU A 47 13.65 -6.54 21.31
C GLU A 47 13.96 -6.12 22.76
N THR A 48 15.13 -6.53 23.28
CA THR A 48 15.56 -6.14 24.63
C THR A 48 15.72 -4.62 24.76
N LEU A 49 16.24 -3.96 23.73
CA LEU A 49 16.36 -2.50 23.71
C LEU A 49 14.99 -1.82 23.66
N LEU A 50 14.07 -2.33 22.83
CA LEU A 50 12.70 -1.81 22.71
C LEU A 50 11.92 -1.96 24.03
N ASN A 51 12.04 -3.11 24.74
CA ASN A 51 11.38 -3.31 26.02
C ASN A 51 11.87 -2.30 27.07
N LYS A 52 13.18 -2.09 27.17
CA LYS A 52 13.76 -1.06 28.06
C LYS A 52 13.33 0.35 27.69
N TRP A 53 13.17 0.63 26.40
CA TRP A 53 12.71 1.93 25.92
C TRP A 53 11.24 2.16 26.28
N GLU A 54 10.39 1.13 26.12
CA GLU A 54 8.98 1.18 26.51
C GLU A 54 8.79 1.39 28.02
N GLU A 55 9.57 0.68 28.84
CA GLU A 55 9.57 0.86 30.31
C GLU A 55 9.93 2.27 30.71
N ALA A 56 10.94 2.88 30.05
CA ALA A 56 11.40 4.22 30.37
C ALA A 56 10.50 5.33 29.78
N TRP A 57 9.98 5.13 28.58
CA TRP A 57 9.24 6.13 27.79
C TRP A 57 8.07 5.50 27.04
N PRO A 58 6.98 5.08 27.74
CA PRO A 58 5.86 4.32 27.16
C PRO A 58 5.09 5.10 26.08
N ASP A 59 5.14 6.45 26.12
CA ASP A 59 4.43 7.32 25.20
C ASP A 59 5.32 7.87 24.06
N ASP A 60 6.56 7.40 23.96
CA ASP A 60 7.46 7.85 22.90
C ASP A 60 7.02 7.33 21.54
N VAL A 61 6.75 8.24 20.63
CA VAL A 61 6.29 7.91 19.29
C VAL A 61 7.37 7.22 18.46
N ASN A 62 8.64 7.57 18.67
CA ASN A 62 9.75 6.91 18.00
C ASN A 62 9.88 5.43 18.44
N HIS A 63 9.62 5.15 19.74
CA HIS A 63 9.53 3.77 20.22
C HIS A 63 8.42 3.00 19.51
N ARG A 64 7.24 3.60 19.34
CA ARG A 64 6.10 2.95 18.66
C ARG A 64 6.42 2.60 17.20
N LEU A 65 7.07 3.51 16.46
CA LEU A 65 7.55 3.26 15.10
C LEU A 65 8.64 2.18 15.05
N ALA A 66 9.57 2.20 16.00
CA ALA A 66 10.62 1.19 16.13
C ALA A 66 10.02 -0.19 16.45
N ARG A 67 9.03 -0.27 17.33
CA ARG A 67 8.28 -1.50 17.66
C ARG A 67 7.52 -2.01 16.43
N PHE A 68 6.83 -1.15 15.69
CA PHE A 68 6.21 -1.52 14.42
C PHE A 68 7.22 -2.16 13.46
N SER A 69 8.35 -1.49 13.24
CA SER A 69 9.39 -1.99 12.35
C SER A 69 9.94 -3.34 12.80
N PHE A 70 10.22 -3.51 14.10
CA PHE A 70 10.68 -4.78 14.67
C PHE A 70 9.66 -5.90 14.47
N SER A 71 8.42 -5.70 14.92
CA SER A 71 7.39 -6.74 14.93
C SER A 71 6.97 -7.10 13.50
N PHE A 72 6.86 -6.11 12.59
CA PHE A 72 6.54 -6.35 11.18
C PHE A 72 7.66 -7.12 10.44
N ASN A 73 8.93 -6.81 10.70
CA ASN A 73 10.02 -7.59 10.11
C ASN A 73 10.12 -9.00 10.73
N ARG A 74 9.81 -9.12 12.02
CA ARG A 74 9.87 -10.40 12.74
C ARG A 74 8.75 -11.36 12.37
N CYS A 75 7.55 -10.83 12.05
CA CYS A 75 6.40 -11.66 11.72
C CYS A 75 6.52 -12.34 10.35
N GLN A 76 7.46 -11.92 9.50
CA GLN A 76 7.58 -12.39 8.13
C GLN A 76 8.53 -13.59 8.02
N SER A 77 8.13 -14.58 7.27
CA SER A 77 8.99 -15.63 6.71
C SER A 77 8.69 -15.81 5.23
N SER A 78 9.70 -16.11 4.42
CA SER A 78 9.48 -16.32 2.99
C SER A 78 9.89 -17.73 2.58
N ARG A 79 9.22 -18.22 1.55
CA ARG A 79 9.52 -19.49 0.89
C ARG A 79 9.24 -19.41 -0.60
N VAL A 80 9.99 -20.16 -1.40
CA VAL A 80 9.76 -20.25 -2.84
C VAL A 80 8.88 -21.46 -3.12
N VAL A 81 7.75 -21.21 -3.79
CA VAL A 81 6.76 -22.26 -4.10
C VAL A 81 6.36 -22.25 -5.58
N PRO A 82 6.03 -23.40 -6.17
CA PRO A 82 5.43 -23.46 -7.49
C PRO A 82 3.95 -23.04 -7.42
N LEU A 83 3.52 -22.14 -8.31
CA LEU A 83 2.13 -21.74 -8.46
C LEU A 83 1.71 -21.85 -9.94
N GLU A 84 0.49 -22.28 -10.20
CA GLU A 84 -0.11 -22.31 -11.54
C GLU A 84 -0.66 -20.92 -11.92
N LYS A 85 0.20 -19.91 -11.85
CA LYS A 85 -0.13 -18.50 -12.15
C LYS A 85 0.95 -17.91 -13.04
N GLU A 86 0.59 -16.95 -13.89
CA GLU A 86 1.56 -16.16 -14.64
C GLU A 86 2.14 -15.03 -13.80
N ARG A 87 1.38 -14.54 -12.83
CA ARG A 87 1.75 -13.51 -11.87
C ARG A 87 1.21 -13.83 -10.47
N TYR A 88 1.94 -13.45 -9.46
CA TYR A 88 1.50 -13.51 -8.06
C TYR A 88 1.71 -12.15 -7.40
N MET A 89 0.67 -11.60 -6.77
CA MET A 89 0.70 -10.25 -6.20
C MET A 89 1.21 -9.17 -7.19
N GLY A 90 0.82 -9.30 -8.47
CA GLY A 90 1.26 -8.41 -9.54
C GLY A 90 2.67 -8.68 -10.08
N ASN A 91 3.48 -9.51 -9.43
CA ASN A 91 4.86 -9.79 -9.81
C ASN A 91 4.99 -10.98 -10.77
N PRO A 92 5.97 -10.95 -11.70
CA PRO A 92 6.32 -12.13 -12.48
C PRO A 92 6.95 -13.21 -11.59
N PRO A 93 7.04 -14.47 -12.05
CA PRO A 93 7.74 -15.52 -11.31
C PRO A 93 9.24 -15.18 -11.15
N LEU A 94 9.81 -15.60 -10.00
CA LEU A 94 11.27 -15.54 -9.76
C LEU A 94 12.02 -16.44 -10.76
N LEU A 95 11.43 -17.60 -11.05
CA LEU A 95 12.01 -18.62 -11.92
C LEU A 95 10.89 -19.37 -12.64
N THR A 96 11.08 -19.65 -13.92
CA THR A 96 10.24 -20.57 -14.68
C THR A 96 11.09 -21.77 -15.11
N MET A 97 10.67 -22.97 -14.74
CA MET A 97 11.33 -24.23 -15.13
C MET A 97 10.38 -25.05 -16.02
N THR A 98 10.97 -25.97 -16.78
CA THR A 98 10.21 -26.97 -17.54
C THR A 98 10.36 -28.30 -16.82
N ASP A 99 9.26 -28.95 -16.47
CA ASP A 99 9.26 -30.25 -15.84
C ASP A 99 9.60 -31.38 -16.84
N SER A 100 9.70 -32.61 -16.36
CA SER A 100 10.00 -33.79 -17.18
C SER A 100 8.95 -34.11 -18.25
N LEU A 101 7.76 -33.51 -18.16
CA LEU A 101 6.66 -33.66 -19.11
C LEU A 101 6.56 -32.49 -20.09
N GLY A 102 7.51 -31.52 -20.03
CA GLY A 102 7.53 -30.33 -20.88
C GLY A 102 6.59 -29.21 -20.41
N LYS A 103 5.96 -29.32 -19.21
CA LYS A 103 5.10 -28.28 -18.66
C LYS A 103 5.93 -27.21 -17.98
N LYS A 104 5.61 -25.92 -18.25
CA LYS A 104 6.20 -24.78 -17.54
C LYS A 104 5.68 -24.70 -16.12
N VAL A 105 6.58 -24.58 -15.16
CA VAL A 105 6.29 -24.40 -13.73
C VAL A 105 6.88 -23.08 -13.28
N ASN A 106 6.05 -22.19 -12.79
CA ASN A 106 6.45 -20.87 -12.31
C ASN A 106 6.64 -20.92 -10.79
N TYR A 107 7.79 -20.42 -10.32
CA TYR A 107 8.14 -20.34 -8.90
C TYR A 107 8.07 -18.90 -8.42
N PHE A 108 7.42 -18.69 -7.28
CA PHE A 108 7.21 -17.39 -6.66
C PHE A 108 7.73 -17.40 -5.24
N GLU A 109 8.26 -16.27 -4.79
CA GLU A 109 8.45 -16.01 -3.38
C GLU A 109 7.11 -15.67 -2.74
N VAL A 110 6.77 -16.43 -1.69
CA VAL A 110 5.53 -16.24 -0.91
C VAL A 110 5.92 -15.94 0.52
N TYR A 111 5.33 -14.91 1.09
CA TYR A 111 5.53 -14.55 2.49
C TYR A 111 4.41 -15.15 3.35
N ASP A 112 4.79 -15.72 4.47
CA ASP A 112 3.89 -16.15 5.54
C ASP A 112 4.10 -15.22 6.75
N TYR A 113 3.04 -14.96 7.50
CA TYR A 113 3.05 -13.99 8.60
C TYR A 113 2.59 -14.67 9.89
N ASP A 114 3.27 -14.36 10.99
CA ASP A 114 2.84 -14.70 12.33
C ASP A 114 1.79 -13.70 12.79
N ASP A 115 0.60 -14.18 13.14
CA ASP A 115 -0.56 -13.34 13.43
C ASP A 115 -0.39 -12.50 14.71
N GLU A 116 0.28 -13.03 15.74
CA GLU A 116 0.47 -12.33 17.02
C GLU A 116 1.47 -11.18 16.84
N LEU A 117 2.59 -11.44 16.17
CA LEU A 117 3.58 -10.41 15.86
C LEU A 117 3.05 -9.36 14.89
N PHE A 118 2.21 -9.77 13.92
CA PHE A 118 1.55 -8.82 13.04
C PHE A 118 0.56 -7.93 13.82
N ALA A 119 -0.22 -8.50 14.74
CA ALA A 119 -1.13 -7.73 15.60
C ALA A 119 -0.38 -6.72 16.48
N ASP A 120 0.80 -7.10 17.04
CA ASP A 120 1.66 -6.18 17.77
C ASP A 120 2.16 -5.03 16.88
N ALA A 121 2.63 -5.34 15.67
CA ALA A 121 3.03 -4.33 14.69
C ALA A 121 1.88 -3.36 14.37
N ASN A 122 0.71 -3.89 14.02
CA ASN A 122 -0.47 -3.09 13.68
C ASN A 122 -0.93 -2.22 14.87
N SER A 123 -0.84 -2.72 16.10
CA SER A 123 -1.13 -1.95 17.32
C SER A 123 -0.12 -0.81 17.51
N ALA A 124 1.17 -1.09 17.34
CA ALA A 124 2.23 -0.09 17.51
C ALA A 124 2.08 1.08 16.53
N ILE A 125 1.88 0.79 15.23
CA ILE A 125 1.69 1.84 14.22
C ILE A 125 0.38 2.62 14.43
N THR A 126 -0.69 1.95 14.85
CA THR A 126 -1.96 2.61 15.17
C THR A 126 -1.81 3.60 16.33
N ARG A 127 -1.07 3.22 17.38
CA ARG A 127 -0.75 4.14 18.50
C ARG A 127 0.13 5.31 18.07
N ALA A 128 1.09 5.09 17.15
CA ALA A 128 1.90 6.18 16.58
C ALA A 128 1.04 7.18 15.80
N ILE A 129 0.16 6.70 14.92
CA ILE A 129 -0.77 7.52 14.14
C ILE A 129 -1.69 8.32 15.07
N SER A 130 -2.22 7.71 16.15
CA SER A 130 -3.08 8.40 17.12
C SER A 130 -2.36 9.53 17.88
N ALA A 131 -1.04 9.47 18.01
CA ALA A 131 -0.24 10.54 18.64
C ALA A 131 0.07 11.71 17.67
N GLN A 132 0.13 11.44 16.37
CA GLN A 132 0.37 12.44 15.32
C GLN A 132 -0.50 12.11 14.10
N GLU A 133 -1.75 12.56 14.15
CA GLU A 133 -2.79 12.16 13.18
C GLU A 133 -2.56 12.68 11.76
N ASN A 134 -1.75 13.73 11.59
CA ASN A 134 -1.42 14.35 10.31
C ASN A 134 -0.24 13.67 9.57
N ARG A 135 0.41 12.67 10.14
CA ARG A 135 1.50 11.94 9.50
C ARG A 135 0.97 10.93 8.47
N LEU A 136 0.93 11.36 7.21
CA LEU A 136 0.42 10.56 6.09
C LEU A 136 1.30 9.35 5.79
N ASP A 137 2.62 9.50 5.89
CA ASP A 137 3.59 8.42 5.72
C ASP A 137 3.36 7.25 6.70
N TRP A 138 3.00 7.52 7.96
CA TRP A 138 2.71 6.47 8.93
C TRP A 138 1.41 5.72 8.61
N ARG A 139 0.40 6.43 8.08
CA ARG A 139 -0.82 5.79 7.59
C ARG A 139 -0.53 4.87 6.41
N PHE A 140 0.38 5.28 5.51
CA PHE A 140 0.83 4.44 4.41
C PHE A 140 1.65 3.25 4.89
N LEU A 141 2.50 3.39 5.91
CA LEU A 141 3.18 2.24 6.51
C LEU A 141 2.17 1.19 7.00
N LYS A 142 1.12 1.62 7.70
CA LYS A 142 0.05 0.72 8.15
C LYS A 142 -0.67 0.05 6.99
N ILE A 143 -1.09 0.82 5.97
CA ILE A 143 -1.80 0.31 4.79
C ILE A 143 -0.94 -0.70 4.03
N ASN A 144 0.34 -0.40 3.83
CA ASN A 144 1.28 -1.29 3.15
C ASN A 144 1.49 -2.61 3.93
N ALA A 145 1.58 -2.53 5.26
CA ALA A 145 1.68 -3.72 6.11
C ALA A 145 0.41 -4.59 6.02
N LEU A 146 -0.78 -3.98 6.06
CA LEU A 146 -2.06 -4.68 5.87
C LEU A 146 -2.13 -5.35 4.50
N MET A 147 -1.80 -4.62 3.42
CA MET A 147 -1.82 -5.16 2.05
C MET A 147 -0.86 -6.36 1.89
N ALA A 148 0.32 -6.29 2.50
CA ALA A 148 1.29 -7.38 2.47
C ALA A 148 0.78 -8.61 3.25
N TYR A 149 0.18 -8.41 4.41
CA TYR A 149 -0.37 -9.46 5.26
C TYR A 149 -1.58 -10.15 4.61
N GLU A 150 -2.55 -9.39 4.10
CA GLU A 150 -3.78 -9.91 3.49
C GLU A 150 -3.59 -10.51 2.10
N LYS A 151 -2.52 -10.10 1.40
CA LYS A 151 -2.16 -10.62 0.07
C LYS A 151 -3.29 -10.43 -0.97
N GLU A 152 -3.89 -11.54 -1.42
CA GLU A 152 -4.91 -11.56 -2.46
C GLU A 152 -6.32 -11.17 -1.97
N GLU A 153 -6.52 -10.97 -0.67
CA GLU A 153 -7.82 -10.68 -0.03
C GLU A 153 -7.83 -9.39 0.80
N PRO A 154 -7.60 -8.19 0.23
CA PRO A 154 -7.30 -6.94 0.91
C PRO A 154 -8.55 -6.27 1.53
N GLU A 155 -9.20 -6.92 2.51
CA GLU A 155 -10.41 -6.42 3.16
C GLU A 155 -10.10 -5.32 4.20
N MET A 156 -9.12 -5.55 5.10
CA MET A 156 -8.69 -4.54 6.09
C MET A 156 -7.99 -3.37 5.38
N THR A 157 -7.18 -3.66 4.36
CA THR A 157 -6.55 -2.64 3.50
C THR A 157 -7.59 -1.71 2.89
N LEU A 158 -8.66 -2.25 2.31
CA LEU A 158 -9.74 -1.45 1.74
C LEU A 158 -10.44 -0.58 2.80
N GLN A 159 -10.68 -1.11 4.00
CA GLN A 159 -11.30 -0.35 5.09
C GLN A 159 -10.38 0.78 5.57
N GLU A 160 -9.08 0.52 5.71
CA GLU A 160 -8.12 1.55 6.13
C GLU A 160 -7.99 2.66 5.07
N LEU A 161 -7.96 2.30 3.76
CA LEU A 161 -7.96 3.28 2.66
C LEU A 161 -9.22 4.14 2.64
N LYS A 162 -10.40 3.55 2.88
CA LYS A 162 -11.65 4.32 3.01
C LYS A 162 -11.65 5.24 4.23
N SER A 163 -11.13 4.76 5.37
CA SER A 163 -10.99 5.56 6.58
C SER A 163 -10.05 6.73 6.37
N LEU A 164 -8.94 6.51 5.65
CA LEU A 164 -8.00 7.56 5.29
C LEU A 164 -8.65 8.61 4.37
N ALA A 165 -9.41 8.18 3.35
CA ALA A 165 -10.17 9.07 2.47
C ALA A 165 -11.20 9.89 3.26
N ASP A 166 -11.95 9.26 4.16
CA ASP A 166 -12.89 9.94 5.05
C ASP A 166 -12.20 11.01 5.90
N TYR A 167 -11.06 10.67 6.48
CA TYR A 167 -10.30 11.59 7.29
C TYR A 167 -9.83 12.79 6.46
N HIS A 168 -9.26 12.55 5.26
CA HIS A 168 -8.81 13.60 4.36
C HIS A 168 -9.96 14.55 3.96
N PHE A 169 -11.04 14.02 3.40
CA PHE A 169 -12.09 14.85 2.82
C PHE A 169 -12.98 15.54 3.88
N LYS A 170 -13.18 14.91 5.04
CA LYS A 170 -14.02 15.44 6.12
C LYS A 170 -13.25 16.35 7.06
N ARG A 171 -12.00 16.05 7.41
CA ARG A 171 -11.19 16.81 8.37
C ARG A 171 -10.27 17.83 7.71
N LYS A 172 -9.86 17.61 6.44
CA LYS A 172 -8.93 18.45 5.68
C LYS A 172 -7.64 18.74 6.46
N PRO A 173 -6.93 17.69 6.90
CA PRO A 173 -5.72 17.86 7.70
C PRO A 173 -4.61 18.48 6.86
N ASP A 174 -3.72 19.20 7.53
CA ASP A 174 -2.44 19.61 6.97
C ASP A 174 -1.50 18.38 6.99
N TRP A 175 -1.54 17.61 5.91
CA TRP A 175 -0.75 16.40 5.82
C TRP A 175 0.74 16.68 5.81
N GLU A 176 1.48 15.90 6.59
CA GLU A 176 2.93 15.83 6.61
C GLU A 176 3.40 14.48 6.10
N HIS A 177 4.44 14.48 5.29
CA HIS A 177 5.10 13.28 4.80
C HIS A 177 6.62 13.47 4.88
N GLU A 178 7.33 12.47 5.40
CA GLU A 178 8.77 12.59 5.71
C GLU A 178 9.62 13.08 4.52
N THR A 179 9.37 12.55 3.32
CA THR A 179 10.15 12.89 2.12
C THR A 179 9.52 13.97 1.25
N MET A 180 8.20 14.15 1.30
CA MET A 180 7.47 15.11 0.45
C MET A 180 7.19 16.44 1.17
N GLY A 181 7.33 16.47 2.50
CA GLY A 181 6.90 17.61 3.31
C GLY A 181 5.37 17.72 3.37
N SER A 182 4.82 18.90 3.12
CA SER A 182 3.38 19.12 3.05
C SER A 182 2.78 18.48 1.77
N VAL A 183 1.62 17.84 1.89
CA VAL A 183 0.95 17.12 0.77
C VAL A 183 -0.31 17.86 0.37
N SER A 184 -0.38 18.28 -0.90
CA SER A 184 -1.57 18.94 -1.46
C SER A 184 -2.73 17.95 -1.70
N PRO A 185 -3.98 18.43 -1.87
CA PRO A 185 -5.12 17.59 -2.23
C PRO A 185 -4.92 16.80 -3.53
N GLU A 186 -4.26 17.39 -4.53
CA GLU A 186 -3.97 16.74 -5.81
C GLU A 186 -2.93 15.61 -5.61
N GLN A 187 -1.90 15.85 -4.81
CA GLN A 187 -0.91 14.83 -4.46
C GLN A 187 -1.56 13.70 -3.65
N PHE A 188 -2.47 14.02 -2.73
CA PHE A 188 -3.23 12.99 -2.00
C PHE A 188 -4.04 12.10 -2.96
N ASN A 189 -4.76 12.70 -3.91
CA ASN A 189 -5.50 11.94 -4.91
C ASN A 189 -4.60 11.04 -5.77
N ALA A 190 -3.41 11.52 -6.16
CA ALA A 190 -2.43 10.71 -6.89
C ALA A 190 -1.94 9.52 -6.06
N LEU A 191 -1.64 9.72 -4.76
CA LEU A 191 -1.25 8.64 -3.85
C LEU A 191 -2.37 7.61 -3.66
N MET A 192 -3.64 8.05 -3.57
CA MET A 192 -4.78 7.14 -3.53
C MET A 192 -4.96 6.36 -4.84
N GLN A 193 -4.62 6.97 -5.98
CA GLN A 193 -4.60 6.29 -7.28
C GLN A 193 -3.53 5.20 -7.34
N ASP A 194 -2.36 5.41 -6.71
CA ASP A 194 -1.32 4.37 -6.62
C ASP A 194 -1.83 3.12 -5.88
N TYR A 195 -2.62 3.31 -4.82
CA TYR A 195 -3.28 2.18 -4.14
C TYR A 195 -4.36 1.50 -5.00
N CYS A 196 -5.13 2.27 -5.75
CA CYS A 196 -6.05 1.69 -6.74
C CYS A 196 -5.28 0.83 -7.76
N ALA A 197 -4.15 1.33 -8.29
CA ALA A 197 -3.31 0.59 -9.23
C ALA A 197 -2.71 -0.67 -8.60
N ALA A 198 -2.23 -0.60 -7.35
CA ALA A 198 -1.70 -1.76 -6.63
C ALA A 198 -2.75 -2.86 -6.46
N LEU A 199 -3.97 -2.49 -6.02
CA LEU A 199 -5.09 -3.43 -5.90
C LEU A 199 -5.46 -4.08 -7.24
N PHE A 200 -5.44 -3.31 -8.33
CA PHE A 200 -5.69 -3.83 -9.68
C PHE A 200 -4.59 -4.81 -10.13
N GLN A 201 -3.32 -4.50 -9.83
CA GLN A 201 -2.16 -5.32 -10.21
C GLN A 201 -2.10 -6.67 -9.49
N ILE A 202 -2.58 -6.76 -8.24
CA ILE A 202 -2.70 -8.04 -7.51
C ILE A 202 -3.50 -9.05 -8.34
N GLY A 203 -4.57 -8.62 -8.99
CA GLY A 203 -5.30 -9.39 -9.99
C GLY A 203 -6.17 -10.53 -9.46
N SER A 204 -6.31 -10.69 -8.14
CA SER A 204 -7.25 -11.63 -7.55
C SER A 204 -8.71 -11.16 -7.71
N PRO A 205 -9.72 -12.04 -7.61
CA PRO A 205 -11.11 -11.60 -7.61
C PRO A 205 -11.42 -10.59 -6.49
N LYS A 206 -10.88 -10.81 -5.29
CA LYS A 206 -11.10 -9.94 -4.13
C LYS A 206 -10.38 -8.59 -4.27
N SER A 207 -9.12 -8.58 -4.72
CA SER A 207 -8.39 -7.34 -4.96
C SER A 207 -9.00 -6.51 -6.09
N SER A 208 -9.47 -7.16 -7.15
CA SER A 208 -10.20 -6.48 -8.23
C SER A 208 -11.49 -5.84 -7.73
N GLU A 209 -12.21 -6.51 -6.83
CA GLU A 209 -13.41 -5.94 -6.21
C GLU A 209 -13.06 -4.78 -5.28
N ALA A 210 -11.98 -4.90 -4.48
CA ALA A 210 -11.46 -3.80 -3.65
C ALA A 210 -11.08 -2.58 -4.49
N PHE A 211 -10.41 -2.79 -5.64
CA PHE A 211 -10.13 -1.72 -6.61
C PHE A 211 -11.38 -0.97 -7.07
N ARG A 212 -12.44 -1.71 -7.45
CA ARG A 212 -13.72 -1.10 -7.84
C ARG A 212 -14.33 -0.31 -6.70
N LEU A 213 -14.45 -0.95 -5.52
CA LEU A 213 -15.08 -0.35 -4.35
C LEU A 213 -14.34 0.90 -3.86
N LEU A 214 -13.00 0.91 -3.90
CA LEU A 214 -12.21 2.10 -3.55
C LEU A 214 -12.43 3.22 -4.56
N SER A 215 -12.39 2.91 -5.86
CA SER A 215 -12.62 3.91 -6.93
C SER A 215 -14.01 4.53 -6.86
N GLU A 216 -15.05 3.73 -6.62
CA GLU A 216 -16.42 4.23 -6.39
C GLU A 216 -16.51 5.10 -5.14
N TYR A 217 -15.81 4.71 -4.06
CA TYR A 217 -15.81 5.45 -2.81
C TYR A 217 -15.18 6.84 -2.97
N LEU A 218 -14.03 6.90 -3.65
CA LEU A 218 -13.32 8.15 -3.93
C LEU A 218 -14.11 9.05 -4.89
N LEU A 219 -14.82 8.50 -5.87
CA LEU A 219 -15.76 9.26 -6.72
C LEU A 219 -16.92 9.87 -5.93
N GLY A 220 -17.27 9.33 -4.78
CA GLY A 220 -18.26 9.93 -3.88
C GLY A 220 -17.81 11.31 -3.40
N TYR A 221 -16.50 11.54 -3.23
CA TYR A 221 -15.90 12.81 -2.86
C TYR A 221 -15.50 13.66 -4.07
N CYS A 222 -14.87 13.03 -5.06
CA CYS A 222 -14.34 13.66 -6.27
C CYS A 222 -15.14 13.22 -7.50
N LYS A 223 -16.38 13.70 -7.64
CA LYS A 223 -17.41 13.18 -8.58
C LYS A 223 -17.01 13.05 -10.04
N GLU A 224 -16.02 13.79 -10.48
CA GLU A 224 -15.64 13.89 -11.90
C GLU A 224 -14.13 13.66 -12.11
N GLU A 225 -13.48 13.08 -11.11
CA GLU A 225 -12.05 12.79 -11.19
C GLU A 225 -11.76 11.74 -12.28
N PRO A 226 -11.02 12.12 -13.33
CA PRO A 226 -10.79 11.23 -14.48
C PRO A 226 -10.16 9.90 -14.07
N MET A 227 -9.18 9.91 -13.19
CA MET A 227 -8.47 8.70 -12.74
C MET A 227 -9.43 7.64 -12.18
N TYR A 228 -10.38 8.04 -11.34
CA TYR A 228 -11.32 7.09 -10.74
C TYR A 228 -12.40 6.62 -11.70
N LEU A 229 -12.80 7.47 -12.66
CA LEU A 229 -13.68 7.07 -13.76
C LEU A 229 -12.99 6.06 -14.69
N ASP A 230 -11.72 6.29 -15.03
CA ASP A 230 -10.91 5.36 -15.83
C ASP A 230 -10.69 4.02 -15.12
N ASN A 231 -10.52 4.03 -13.82
CA ASN A 231 -10.46 2.82 -13.01
C ASN A 231 -11.71 1.96 -13.20
N LEU A 232 -12.89 2.58 -13.08
CA LEU A 232 -14.15 1.86 -13.26
C LEU A 232 -14.34 1.40 -14.71
N GLY A 233 -13.95 2.23 -15.69
CA GLY A 233 -13.91 1.84 -17.08
C GLY A 233 -13.05 0.61 -17.32
N SER A 234 -11.85 0.59 -16.75
CA SER A 234 -10.88 -0.51 -16.84
C SER A 234 -11.39 -1.78 -16.13
N TYR A 235 -12.01 -1.63 -14.95
CA TYR A 235 -12.62 -2.74 -14.23
C TYR A 235 -13.67 -3.47 -15.07
N TYR A 236 -14.58 -2.73 -15.69
CA TYR A 236 -15.62 -3.30 -16.55
C TYR A 236 -15.08 -3.81 -17.89
N LEU A 237 -14.03 -3.19 -18.43
CA LEU A 237 -13.37 -3.64 -19.67
C LEU A 237 -12.76 -5.05 -19.52
N VAL A 238 -12.00 -5.28 -18.42
CA VAL A 238 -11.41 -6.60 -18.13
C VAL A 238 -12.49 -7.67 -17.97
N ARG A 239 -13.64 -7.32 -17.44
CA ARG A 239 -14.82 -8.20 -17.30
C ARG A 239 -15.66 -8.32 -18.58
N LYS A 240 -15.25 -7.67 -19.67
CA LYS A 240 -15.95 -7.65 -20.96
C LYS A 240 -17.36 -7.03 -20.89
N ASP A 241 -17.66 -6.26 -19.84
CA ASP A 241 -18.87 -5.43 -19.77
C ASP A 241 -18.62 -4.11 -20.53
N TYR A 242 -18.52 -4.23 -21.84
CA TYR A 242 -18.16 -3.12 -22.73
C TYR A 242 -19.15 -1.94 -22.65
N LYS A 243 -20.40 -2.20 -22.33
CA LYS A 243 -21.41 -1.16 -22.18
C LYS A 243 -21.09 -0.25 -20.98
N LYS A 244 -20.78 -0.84 -19.82
CA LYS A 244 -20.41 -0.07 -18.65
C LYS A 244 -19.03 0.56 -18.79
N ALA A 245 -18.04 -0.17 -19.33
CA ALA A 245 -16.71 0.37 -19.60
C ALA A 245 -16.78 1.65 -20.44
N ARG A 246 -17.50 1.59 -21.57
CA ARG A 246 -17.69 2.74 -22.45
C ARG A 246 -18.37 3.92 -21.75
N LYS A 247 -19.36 3.66 -20.89
CA LYS A 247 -20.05 4.73 -20.16
C LYS A 247 -19.07 5.56 -19.34
N TYR A 248 -18.12 4.92 -18.65
CA TYR A 248 -17.14 5.61 -17.82
C TYR A 248 -16.09 6.33 -18.68
N PHE A 249 -15.51 5.66 -19.67
CA PHE A 249 -14.53 6.31 -20.56
C PHE A 249 -15.13 7.46 -21.37
N ASP A 250 -16.36 7.34 -21.87
CA ASP A 250 -17.04 8.46 -22.57
C ASP A 250 -17.30 9.66 -21.63
N GLN A 251 -17.48 9.43 -20.31
CA GLN A 251 -17.55 10.54 -19.31
C GLN A 251 -16.22 11.27 -19.21
N VAL A 252 -15.10 10.55 -19.14
CA VAL A 252 -13.75 11.14 -19.14
C VAL A 252 -13.54 11.93 -20.43
N LEU A 253 -13.69 11.28 -21.59
CA LEU A 253 -13.40 11.89 -22.89
C LEU A 253 -14.31 13.07 -23.25
N LYS A 254 -15.45 13.22 -22.60
CA LYS A 254 -16.33 14.38 -22.77
C LYS A 254 -15.68 15.68 -22.25
N LYS A 255 -14.90 15.57 -21.15
CA LYS A 255 -14.23 16.71 -20.50
C LYS A 255 -12.75 16.77 -20.83
N HIS A 256 -12.13 15.62 -20.97
CA HIS A 256 -10.72 15.40 -21.21
C HIS A 256 -10.51 14.55 -22.47
N PRO A 257 -10.77 15.13 -23.67
CA PRO A 257 -10.67 14.39 -24.94
C PRO A 257 -9.24 13.92 -25.26
N GLU A 258 -8.24 14.47 -24.56
CA GLU A 258 -6.81 14.12 -24.58
C GLU A 258 -6.44 12.97 -23.65
N ASP A 259 -7.37 12.48 -22.81
CA ASP A 259 -7.05 11.42 -21.85
C ASP A 259 -6.64 10.13 -22.56
N MET A 260 -5.37 9.77 -22.40
CA MET A 260 -4.74 8.65 -23.10
C MET A 260 -5.20 7.30 -22.59
N THR A 261 -5.55 7.20 -21.30
CA THR A 261 -6.06 5.95 -20.70
C THR A 261 -7.42 5.61 -21.28
N ALA A 262 -8.35 6.56 -21.26
CA ALA A 262 -9.67 6.39 -21.87
C ALA A 262 -9.59 6.15 -23.37
N LEU A 263 -8.78 6.91 -24.12
CA LEU A 263 -8.63 6.75 -25.56
C LEU A 263 -8.10 5.37 -25.95
N ARG A 264 -7.01 4.91 -25.34
CA ARG A 264 -6.39 3.60 -25.63
C ARG A 264 -7.35 2.46 -25.32
N ASN A 265 -8.03 2.52 -24.17
CA ASN A 265 -8.99 1.51 -23.76
C ASN A 265 -10.24 1.48 -24.67
N CYS A 266 -10.75 2.64 -25.04
CA CYS A 266 -11.88 2.74 -26.00
C CYS A 266 -11.53 2.17 -27.37
N ILE A 267 -10.33 2.44 -27.89
CA ILE A 267 -9.85 1.88 -29.16
C ILE A 267 -9.71 0.36 -29.05
N LEU A 268 -9.08 -0.13 -27.98
CA LEU A 268 -8.95 -1.58 -27.72
C LEU A 268 -10.31 -2.26 -27.67
N MET A 269 -11.25 -1.70 -26.93
CA MET A 269 -12.61 -2.20 -26.79
C MET A 269 -13.34 -2.26 -28.14
N ALA A 270 -13.29 -1.18 -28.93
CA ALA A 270 -13.92 -1.13 -30.22
C ALA A 270 -13.35 -2.18 -31.18
N ARG A 271 -12.02 -2.37 -31.19
CA ARG A 271 -11.34 -3.44 -31.96
C ARG A 271 -11.79 -4.82 -31.54
N THR A 272 -11.83 -5.08 -30.25
CA THR A 272 -12.23 -6.38 -29.71
C THR A 272 -13.66 -6.75 -30.11
N GLN A 273 -14.55 -5.75 -30.17
CA GLN A 273 -15.94 -5.91 -30.60
C GLN A 273 -16.11 -5.87 -32.13
N LYS A 274 -15.05 -5.59 -32.90
CA LYS A 274 -15.08 -5.35 -34.33
C LYS A 274 -16.03 -4.21 -34.76
N ASP A 275 -16.24 -3.25 -33.86
CA ASP A 275 -17.06 -2.06 -34.10
C ASP A 275 -16.21 -0.97 -34.79
N VAL A 276 -16.16 -1.05 -36.12
CA VAL A 276 -15.38 -0.11 -36.95
C VAL A 276 -15.86 1.34 -36.78
N LYS A 277 -17.17 1.55 -36.61
CA LYS A 277 -17.71 2.90 -36.42
C LYS A 277 -17.22 3.52 -35.12
N LEU A 278 -17.26 2.75 -34.06
CA LEU A 278 -16.79 3.17 -32.74
C LEU A 278 -15.26 3.35 -32.73
N GLU A 279 -14.52 2.47 -33.37
CA GLU A 279 -13.06 2.60 -33.48
C GLU A 279 -12.68 3.89 -34.23
N LYS A 280 -13.33 4.19 -35.36
CA LYS A 280 -13.09 5.44 -36.07
C LYS A 280 -13.35 6.68 -35.22
N LYS A 281 -14.40 6.67 -34.37
CA LYS A 281 -14.69 7.77 -33.44
C LYS A 281 -13.49 8.04 -32.53
N TYR A 282 -12.96 7.01 -31.86
CA TYR A 282 -11.86 7.18 -30.90
C TYR A 282 -10.50 7.39 -31.57
N LEU A 283 -10.26 6.78 -32.72
CA LEU A 283 -9.07 7.07 -33.52
C LEU A 283 -9.03 8.55 -33.97
N ALA A 284 -10.17 9.15 -34.33
CA ALA A 284 -10.23 10.57 -34.67
C ALA A 284 -9.86 11.47 -33.48
N LEU A 285 -10.29 11.10 -32.27
CA LEU A 285 -9.85 11.81 -31.07
C LEU A 285 -8.35 11.60 -30.81
N MET A 286 -7.84 10.36 -30.94
CA MET A 286 -6.42 10.07 -30.81
C MET A 286 -5.56 10.80 -31.86
N ALA A 287 -6.00 10.89 -33.10
CA ALA A 287 -5.28 11.63 -34.16
C ALA A 287 -5.22 13.15 -33.86
N ARG A 288 -6.23 13.67 -33.15
CA ARG A 288 -6.29 15.10 -32.79
C ARG A 288 -5.57 15.42 -31.50
N TYR A 289 -5.75 14.60 -30.47
CA TYR A 289 -5.36 14.89 -29.09
C TYR A 289 -4.28 13.97 -28.54
N GLY A 290 -3.82 12.96 -29.29
CA GLY A 290 -2.80 12.02 -28.83
C GLY A 290 -1.57 12.72 -28.28
N GLU A 291 -1.03 12.22 -27.20
CA GLU A 291 0.07 12.82 -26.46
C GLU A 291 1.34 12.98 -27.33
N THR A 292 1.71 11.90 -28.03
CA THR A 292 2.90 11.89 -28.88
C THR A 292 2.55 12.04 -30.35
N GLU A 293 3.52 12.51 -31.15
CA GLU A 293 3.37 12.55 -32.61
C GLU A 293 3.15 11.14 -33.18
N THR A 294 3.76 10.14 -32.59
CA THR A 294 3.59 8.73 -32.97
C THR A 294 2.15 8.26 -32.76
N ASP A 295 1.54 8.58 -31.62
CA ASP A 295 0.14 8.25 -31.34
C ASP A 295 -0.78 8.88 -32.40
N ARG A 296 -0.60 10.17 -32.67
CA ARG A 296 -1.40 10.89 -33.66
C ARG A 296 -1.26 10.33 -35.07
N LYS A 297 0.00 10.12 -35.55
CA LYS A 297 0.27 9.55 -36.87
C LYS A 297 -0.24 8.12 -37.01
N SER A 298 -0.06 7.28 -35.99
CA SER A 298 -0.57 5.90 -36.01
C SER A 298 -2.09 5.84 -36.09
N ALA A 299 -2.76 6.70 -35.33
CA ALA A 299 -4.22 6.82 -35.39
C ALA A 299 -4.72 7.31 -36.76
N GLN A 300 -4.07 8.32 -37.31
CA GLN A 300 -4.40 8.85 -38.67
C GLN A 300 -4.19 7.78 -39.75
N THR A 301 -3.04 7.10 -39.77
CA THR A 301 -2.74 6.02 -40.72
C THR A 301 -3.83 4.95 -40.71
N ARG A 302 -4.31 4.58 -39.52
CA ARG A 302 -5.36 3.58 -39.38
C ARG A 302 -6.73 4.10 -39.85
N LEU A 303 -7.05 5.37 -39.60
CA LEU A 303 -8.26 6.01 -40.15
C LEU A 303 -8.25 6.00 -41.67
N ASP A 304 -7.12 6.34 -42.28
CA ASP A 304 -6.97 6.39 -43.77
C ASP A 304 -7.13 5.00 -44.39
N ALA A 305 -6.68 3.93 -43.69
CA ALA A 305 -6.88 2.55 -44.13
C ALA A 305 -8.37 2.14 -44.17
N TYR A 306 -9.20 2.73 -43.31
CA TYR A 306 -10.65 2.51 -43.34
C TYR A 306 -11.38 3.33 -44.42
N GLY A 307 -10.74 4.36 -44.97
CA GLY A 307 -11.29 5.16 -46.08
C GLY A 307 -11.02 4.56 -47.47
N LYS A 308 -10.07 3.59 -47.55
CA LYS A 308 -9.67 2.93 -48.79
C LYS A 308 -10.41 1.61 -49.05
N LYS A 309 -11.29 1.21 -48.16
CA LYS A 309 -12.18 0.04 -48.27
C LYS A 309 -13.62 0.52 -48.48
#